data_5404342ca4a182b06bbf857ba11a2c15
#
_entry.id   5404342ca4a182b06bbf857ba11a2c15
#
_cell.length_a   1.000
_cell.length_b   1.000
_cell.length_c   1.000
_cell.angle_alpha   90.00
_cell.angle_beta   90.00
_cell.angle_gamma   90.00
#
_symmetry.space_group_name_H-M   'P 1'
#
loop_
_entity.id
_entity.type
_entity.pdbx_description
1 polymer ?
#
loop_
_entity_poly.entity_id
_entity_poly.type
_entity_poly.pdbx_seq_one_letter_code
_entity_poly.pdbx_strand_id
1 'polypeptide(L)'
;MDEIIEWLLRLIDFDTTSEGPDAERCVRYIARILAERGVLVHAYTTEGALRRGHHLLAEVPGERAETVLLHAHLDTADRGGEQDWLFPAGRASRRRGCVCGRGALDCKGPLAVWMKLLSDAAEGKPRPYTLKLLVTDLEEQGGAEGLGALLAAHPELLSDVKLVIGEGGGFPFPFREDMYYTFQTGEREPAADRPARTAADAADRDRILAMGVEKGYYSEDILAYAVRWDRLAGRRLDVRPLYEDMEDFFTAAPVSAVYADHGPAFASALREEIPNARLMPCVTPGTSDNRWFRNAGVPVVGFFPLDAANSLGGIHGSNEYISESSLRLAYRVISGALDRIT
;
A
#
# COMPACT_ATOMS: atom_id res chain seq x y z
N MET A 1 -3.34 -19.81 1.53
CA MET A 1 -3.31 -19.08 0.23
C MET A 1 -4.69 -19.02 -0.41
N ASP A 2 -5.42 -20.11 -0.45
CA ASP A 2 -6.78 -20.12 -1.00
C ASP A 2 -7.70 -19.15 -0.27
N GLU A 3 -7.59 -19.03 1.05
CA GLU A 3 -8.35 -18.06 1.84
C GLU A 3 -8.10 -16.61 1.41
N ILE A 4 -6.85 -16.21 1.13
CA ILE A 4 -6.53 -14.85 0.65
C ILE A 4 -7.27 -14.58 -0.65
N ILE A 5 -7.23 -15.55 -1.58
CA ILE A 5 -7.89 -15.42 -2.88
C ILE A 5 -9.41 -15.35 -2.72
N GLU A 6 -10.00 -16.22 -1.89
CA GLU A 6 -11.43 -16.22 -1.61
C GLU A 6 -11.90 -14.91 -0.97
N TRP A 7 -11.15 -14.42 0.02
CA TRP A 7 -11.46 -13.13 0.66
C TRP A 7 -11.32 -11.98 -0.31
N LEU A 8 -10.24 -11.95 -1.12
CA LEU A 8 -10.05 -10.90 -2.12
C LEU A 8 -11.17 -10.88 -3.16
N LEU A 9 -11.56 -12.05 -3.69
CA LEU A 9 -12.69 -12.16 -4.62
C LEU A 9 -13.96 -11.55 -3.98
N ARG A 10 -14.22 -11.85 -2.72
CA ARG A 10 -15.39 -11.31 -2.03
C ARG A 10 -15.28 -9.82 -1.72
N LEU A 11 -14.08 -9.34 -1.36
CA LEU A 11 -13.84 -7.90 -1.12
C LEU A 11 -14.07 -7.07 -2.39
N ILE A 12 -13.64 -7.56 -3.55
CA ILE A 12 -13.85 -6.88 -4.86
C ILE A 12 -15.33 -6.78 -5.21
N ASP A 13 -16.14 -7.77 -4.85
CA ASP A 13 -17.58 -7.77 -5.14
C ASP A 13 -18.36 -6.69 -4.35
N PHE A 14 -17.79 -6.11 -3.30
CA PHE A 14 -18.37 -4.94 -2.64
C PHE A 14 -18.09 -3.68 -3.43
N ASP A 15 -19.13 -2.92 -3.73
CA ASP A 15 -19.01 -1.59 -4.33
C ASP A 15 -18.66 -0.55 -3.27
N THR A 16 -17.38 -0.29 -3.14
CA THR A 16 -16.80 0.66 -2.18
C THR A 16 -16.20 1.90 -2.87
N THR A 17 -16.67 2.23 -4.07
CA THR A 17 -16.34 3.49 -4.74
C THR A 17 -16.89 4.70 -3.95
N SER A 18 -16.53 5.91 -4.34
CA SER A 18 -16.97 7.15 -3.67
C SER A 18 -18.49 7.23 -3.46
N GLU A 19 -19.27 6.72 -4.41
CA GLU A 19 -20.75 6.68 -4.37
C GLU A 19 -21.28 5.25 -4.06
N GLY A 20 -20.38 4.29 -3.85
CA GLY A 20 -20.72 2.89 -3.64
C GLY A 20 -21.45 2.65 -2.30
N PRO A 21 -22.48 1.79 -2.29
CA PRO A 21 -23.32 1.58 -1.11
C PRO A 21 -22.76 0.55 -0.11
N ASP A 22 -21.64 -0.10 -0.41
CA ASP A 22 -21.26 -1.32 0.29
C ASP A 22 -20.14 -1.18 1.33
N ALA A 23 -19.64 0.05 1.62
CA ALA A 23 -18.54 0.24 2.57
C ALA A 23 -18.83 -0.37 3.96
N GLU A 24 -20.02 -0.12 4.54
CA GLU A 24 -20.44 -0.72 5.80
C GLU A 24 -20.53 -2.24 5.74
N ARG A 25 -21.07 -2.77 4.64
CA ARG A 25 -21.17 -4.23 4.42
C ARG A 25 -19.81 -4.89 4.29
N CYS A 26 -18.87 -4.21 3.65
CA CYS A 26 -17.49 -4.65 3.53
C CYS A 26 -16.82 -4.72 4.92
N VAL A 27 -16.91 -3.66 5.73
CA VAL A 27 -16.42 -3.65 7.11
C VAL A 27 -17.02 -4.79 7.94
N ARG A 28 -18.34 -4.99 7.87
CA ARG A 28 -19.00 -6.08 8.59
C ARG A 28 -18.52 -7.46 8.14
N TYR A 29 -18.24 -7.63 6.85
CA TYR A 29 -17.70 -8.88 6.32
C TYR A 29 -16.30 -9.14 6.89
N ILE A 30 -15.39 -8.13 6.85
CA ILE A 30 -14.03 -8.23 7.39
C ILE A 30 -14.10 -8.55 8.90
N ALA A 31 -14.89 -7.77 9.65
CA ALA A 31 -15.05 -7.94 11.10
C ALA A 31 -15.51 -9.37 11.46
N ARG A 32 -16.48 -9.91 10.73
CA ARG A 32 -16.99 -11.26 10.95
C ARG A 32 -15.89 -12.32 10.73
N ILE A 33 -15.16 -12.23 9.60
CA ILE A 33 -14.10 -13.19 9.28
C ILE A 33 -13.01 -13.18 10.36
N LEU A 34 -12.60 -12.00 10.82
CA LEU A 34 -11.54 -11.86 11.81
C LEU A 34 -12.03 -12.29 13.21
N ALA A 35 -13.25 -11.93 13.59
CA ALA A 35 -13.83 -12.34 14.88
C ALA A 35 -14.02 -13.87 14.97
N GLU A 36 -14.41 -14.54 13.87
CA GLU A 36 -14.50 -16.02 13.80
C GLU A 36 -13.14 -16.70 14.02
N ARG A 37 -12.02 -15.96 13.85
CA ARG A 37 -10.64 -16.40 14.10
C ARG A 37 -10.10 -15.96 15.47
N GLY A 38 -10.94 -15.41 16.34
CA GLY A 38 -10.55 -14.97 17.67
C GLY A 38 -9.83 -13.61 17.72
N VAL A 39 -9.85 -12.84 16.62
CA VAL A 39 -9.30 -11.49 16.57
C VAL A 39 -10.28 -10.50 17.22
N LEU A 40 -9.77 -9.59 18.05
CA LEU A 40 -10.58 -8.50 18.60
C LEU A 40 -10.86 -7.47 17.51
N VAL A 41 -12.10 -7.02 17.37
CA VAL A 41 -12.51 -6.08 16.33
C VAL A 41 -13.33 -4.93 16.89
N HIS A 42 -13.05 -3.71 16.43
CA HIS A 42 -13.74 -2.47 16.76
C HIS A 42 -14.05 -1.69 15.49
N ALA A 43 -15.31 -1.34 15.28
CA ALA A 43 -15.74 -0.54 14.15
C ALA A 43 -15.83 0.95 14.52
N TYR A 44 -15.46 1.81 13.58
CA TYR A 44 -15.51 3.26 13.70
C TYR A 44 -16.21 3.86 12.49
N THR A 45 -16.68 5.09 12.64
CA THR A 45 -17.26 5.86 11.52
C THR A 45 -16.76 7.30 11.57
N THR A 46 -16.65 7.89 10.38
CA THR A 46 -16.38 9.32 10.20
C THR A 46 -17.46 9.93 9.31
N GLU A 47 -17.66 11.23 9.43
CA GLU A 47 -18.57 11.94 8.53
C GLU A 47 -17.78 12.45 7.33
N GLY A 48 -18.18 12.08 6.12
CA GLY A 48 -17.61 12.55 4.88
C GLY A 48 -18.64 13.33 4.05
N ALA A 49 -18.17 14.18 3.14
CA ALA A 49 -19.02 15.06 2.33
C ALA A 49 -19.96 14.28 1.39
N LEU A 50 -19.51 13.18 0.84
CA LEU A 50 -20.29 12.34 -0.07
C LEU A 50 -21.05 11.25 0.68
N ARG A 51 -20.40 10.63 1.65
CA ARG A 51 -20.97 9.57 2.46
C ARG A 51 -20.23 9.41 3.78
N ARG A 52 -20.83 8.68 4.70
CA ARG A 52 -20.14 8.26 5.93
C ARG A 52 -19.00 7.30 5.61
N GLY A 53 -17.84 7.53 6.24
CA GLY A 53 -16.72 6.61 6.22
C GLY A 53 -16.90 5.49 7.24
N HIS A 54 -16.48 4.29 6.88
CA HIS A 54 -16.58 3.09 7.72
C HIS A 54 -15.20 2.45 7.90
N HIS A 55 -14.74 2.31 9.13
CA HIS A 55 -13.39 1.86 9.47
C HIS A 55 -13.45 0.68 10.43
N LEU A 56 -12.38 -0.09 10.48
CA LEU A 56 -12.23 -1.24 11.37
C LEU A 56 -10.82 -1.27 11.95
N LEU A 57 -10.72 -1.37 13.28
CA LEU A 57 -9.51 -1.80 13.95
C LEU A 57 -9.67 -3.26 14.35
N ALA A 58 -8.69 -4.08 14.00
CA ALA A 58 -8.61 -5.47 14.42
C ALA A 58 -7.28 -5.68 15.16
N GLU A 59 -7.28 -6.49 16.23
CA GLU A 59 -6.15 -6.61 17.13
C GLU A 59 -5.93 -8.04 17.60
N VAL A 60 -4.67 -8.46 17.59
CA VAL A 60 -4.17 -9.67 18.24
C VAL A 60 -3.14 -9.24 19.28
N PRO A 61 -3.46 -9.34 20.59
CA PRO A 61 -2.53 -8.96 21.65
C PRO A 61 -1.24 -9.78 21.61
N GLY A 62 -0.11 -9.10 21.79
CA GLY A 62 1.20 -9.70 21.97
C GLY A 62 1.61 -9.77 23.45
N GLU A 63 2.90 -10.10 23.66
CA GLU A 63 3.48 -10.14 25.02
C GLU A 63 3.65 -8.73 25.63
N ARG A 64 3.81 -7.71 24.75
CA ARG A 64 3.96 -6.29 25.10
C ARG A 64 2.89 -5.46 24.42
N ALA A 65 2.58 -4.31 24.98
CA ALA A 65 1.61 -3.37 24.41
C ALA A 65 2.10 -2.65 23.13
N GLU A 66 3.43 -2.59 22.93
CA GLU A 66 3.99 -2.02 21.69
C GLU A 66 3.40 -2.68 20.46
N THR A 67 3.01 -1.86 19.48
CA THR A 67 2.22 -2.32 18.34
C THR A 67 2.96 -2.17 17.01
N VAL A 68 2.87 -3.20 16.17
CA VAL A 68 3.05 -3.10 14.72
C VAL A 68 1.66 -3.05 14.08
N LEU A 69 1.38 -1.99 13.32
CA LEU A 69 0.08 -1.74 12.69
C LEU A 69 0.17 -2.02 11.18
N LEU A 70 -0.61 -2.94 10.68
CA LEU A 70 -0.87 -3.11 9.26
C LEU A 70 -1.98 -2.15 8.84
N HIS A 71 -1.83 -1.50 7.70
CA HIS A 71 -2.83 -0.54 7.20
C HIS A 71 -3.20 -0.85 5.75
N ALA A 72 -4.49 -0.75 5.44
CA ALA A 72 -5.03 -0.77 4.08
C ALA A 72 -6.37 -0.05 4.05
N HIS A 73 -6.71 0.56 2.90
CA HIS A 73 -8.04 1.11 2.69
C HIS A 73 -8.97 0.10 1.99
N LEU A 74 -10.27 0.24 2.22
CA LEU A 74 -11.30 -0.63 1.64
C LEU A 74 -11.98 0.00 0.43
N ASP A 75 -11.99 1.33 0.36
CA ASP A 75 -12.56 2.06 -0.76
C ASP A 75 -11.71 1.90 -2.02
N THR A 76 -12.27 2.25 -3.14
CA THR A 76 -11.62 2.10 -4.44
C THR A 76 -11.92 3.32 -5.31
N ALA A 77 -11.01 3.63 -6.21
CA ALA A 77 -11.26 4.57 -7.29
C ALA A 77 -12.48 4.14 -8.14
N ASP A 78 -13.07 5.09 -8.83
CA ASP A 78 -14.18 4.81 -9.74
C ASP A 78 -13.79 3.83 -10.84
N ARG A 79 -14.77 3.05 -11.28
CA ARG A 79 -14.55 1.97 -12.26
C ARG A 79 -14.32 2.49 -13.67
N GLY A 80 -14.75 3.72 -13.98
CA GLY A 80 -14.79 4.23 -15.35
C GLY A 80 -15.82 3.52 -16.21
N GLY A 81 -15.65 3.59 -17.54
CA GLY A 81 -16.55 2.95 -18.48
C GLY A 81 -16.34 1.44 -18.57
N GLU A 82 -17.40 0.65 -18.46
CA GLU A 82 -17.30 -0.82 -18.57
C GLU A 82 -16.73 -1.30 -19.92
N GLN A 83 -16.89 -0.54 -20.99
CA GLN A 83 -16.32 -0.84 -22.30
C GLN A 83 -14.78 -0.86 -22.34
N ASP A 84 -14.13 -0.26 -21.35
CA ASP A 84 -12.68 -0.19 -21.27
C ASP A 84 -12.08 -1.43 -20.55
N TRP A 85 -12.95 -2.28 -20.00
CA TRP A 85 -12.56 -3.46 -19.26
C TRP A 85 -12.65 -4.74 -20.07
N LEU A 86 -11.63 -5.60 -19.98
CA LEU A 86 -11.62 -6.96 -20.56
C LEU A 86 -12.46 -7.96 -19.74
N PHE A 87 -12.91 -7.55 -18.55
CA PHE A 87 -13.75 -8.30 -17.61
C PHE A 87 -14.62 -7.30 -16.81
N PRO A 88 -15.71 -7.73 -16.19
CA PRO A 88 -16.57 -6.81 -15.42
C PRO A 88 -15.81 -6.11 -14.31
N ALA A 89 -15.77 -4.78 -14.34
CA ALA A 89 -15.01 -3.97 -13.40
C ALA A 89 -15.44 -4.17 -11.93
N GLY A 90 -16.75 -4.28 -11.70
CA GLY A 90 -17.38 -4.40 -10.38
C GLY A 90 -17.60 -5.83 -9.90
N ARG A 91 -17.05 -6.83 -10.58
CA ARG A 91 -17.15 -8.25 -10.16
C ARG A 91 -15.78 -8.90 -10.21
N ALA A 92 -15.44 -9.55 -9.12
CA ALA A 92 -14.22 -10.31 -9.05
C ALA A 92 -14.21 -11.46 -10.08
N SER A 93 -13.06 -11.67 -10.68
CA SER A 93 -12.82 -12.85 -11.49
C SER A 93 -11.41 -13.39 -11.29
N ARG A 94 -11.29 -14.72 -11.28
CA ARG A 94 -10.00 -15.41 -11.23
C ARG A 94 -9.64 -15.89 -12.62
N ARG A 95 -8.56 -15.37 -13.20
CA ARG A 95 -8.15 -15.65 -14.57
C ARG A 95 -6.65 -15.79 -14.69
N ARG A 96 -6.17 -16.89 -15.27
CA ARG A 96 -4.75 -17.11 -15.59
C ARG A 96 -3.79 -16.83 -14.44
N GLY A 97 -4.14 -17.26 -13.22
CA GLY A 97 -3.32 -17.03 -12.04
C GLY A 97 -3.36 -15.60 -11.50
N CYS A 98 -4.38 -14.82 -11.88
CA CYS A 98 -4.62 -13.48 -11.36
C CYS A 98 -6.03 -13.36 -10.78
N VAL A 99 -6.20 -12.49 -9.80
CA VAL A 99 -7.48 -11.97 -9.33
C VAL A 99 -7.69 -10.61 -9.96
N CYS A 100 -8.79 -10.45 -10.69
CA CYS A 100 -9.09 -9.30 -11.52
C CYS A 100 -10.35 -8.58 -11.01
N GLY A 101 -10.35 -7.27 -11.03
CA GLY A 101 -11.44 -6.38 -10.63
C GLY A 101 -10.91 -5.10 -10.01
N ARG A 102 -11.77 -4.07 -9.91
CA ARG A 102 -11.40 -2.81 -9.25
C ARG A 102 -11.08 -3.04 -7.77
N GLY A 103 -9.95 -2.51 -7.29
CA GLY A 103 -9.44 -2.71 -5.96
C GLY A 103 -8.59 -3.98 -5.79
N ALA A 104 -8.38 -4.77 -6.85
CA ALA A 104 -7.58 -5.99 -6.75
C ALA A 104 -6.14 -5.72 -6.29
N LEU A 105 -5.56 -4.61 -6.72
CA LEU A 105 -4.22 -4.16 -6.34
C LEU A 105 -4.27 -3.01 -5.34
N ASP A 106 -5.21 -2.07 -5.52
CA ASP A 106 -5.35 -0.84 -4.76
C ASP A 106 -6.74 -0.76 -4.10
N CYS A 107 -6.91 -1.14 -2.82
CA CYS A 107 -5.93 -1.71 -1.91
C CYS A 107 -6.44 -3.03 -1.27
N LYS A 108 -7.46 -3.71 -1.88
CA LYS A 108 -8.10 -4.92 -1.33
C LYS A 108 -7.21 -6.17 -1.38
N GLY A 109 -6.22 -6.21 -2.31
CA GLY A 109 -5.21 -7.26 -2.34
C GLY A 109 -4.32 -7.23 -1.08
N PRO A 110 -3.66 -6.10 -0.78
CA PRO A 110 -2.99 -5.90 0.50
C PRO A 110 -3.88 -6.21 1.69
N LEU A 111 -5.12 -5.69 1.72
CA LEU A 111 -6.08 -5.96 2.79
C LEU A 111 -6.32 -7.46 3.02
N ALA A 112 -6.53 -8.25 1.98
CA ALA A 112 -6.74 -9.69 2.10
C ALA A 112 -5.50 -10.41 2.68
N VAL A 113 -4.30 -9.96 2.32
CA VAL A 113 -3.04 -10.48 2.90
C VAL A 113 -2.92 -10.09 4.37
N TRP A 114 -3.24 -8.83 4.73
CA TRP A 114 -3.22 -8.36 6.12
C TRP A 114 -4.22 -9.13 7.01
N MET A 115 -5.42 -9.39 6.51
CA MET A 115 -6.41 -10.22 7.20
C MET A 115 -5.85 -11.62 7.49
N LYS A 116 -5.14 -12.23 6.53
CA LYS A 116 -4.54 -13.56 6.72
C LYS A 116 -3.42 -13.54 7.76
N LEU A 117 -2.52 -12.55 7.70
CA LEU A 117 -1.45 -12.41 8.68
C LEU A 117 -1.98 -12.22 10.10
N LEU A 118 -3.06 -11.45 10.25
CA LEU A 118 -3.69 -11.26 11.55
C LEU A 118 -4.40 -12.53 12.04
N SER A 119 -5.09 -13.25 11.15
CA SER A 119 -5.70 -14.55 11.47
C SER A 119 -4.67 -15.57 11.92
N ASP A 120 -3.53 -15.67 11.21
CA ASP A 120 -2.45 -16.58 11.59
C ASP A 120 -1.78 -16.19 12.90
N ALA A 121 -1.69 -14.89 13.19
CA ALA A 121 -1.20 -14.42 14.49
C ALA A 121 -2.14 -14.81 15.63
N ALA A 122 -3.44 -14.78 15.43
CA ALA A 122 -4.43 -15.20 16.43
C ALA A 122 -4.42 -16.72 16.70
N GLU A 123 -4.11 -17.52 15.68
CA GLU A 123 -4.00 -18.98 15.79
C GLU A 123 -2.60 -19.44 16.28
N GLY A 124 -1.61 -18.56 16.21
CA GLY A 124 -0.21 -18.85 16.48
C GLY A 124 0.21 -18.62 17.94
N LYS A 125 1.54 -18.62 18.13
CA LYS A 125 2.12 -18.20 19.41
C LYS A 125 2.09 -16.67 19.51
N PRO A 126 1.91 -16.11 20.72
CA PRO A 126 1.99 -14.66 20.90
C PRO A 126 3.31 -14.10 20.35
N ARG A 127 3.22 -12.98 19.65
CA ARG A 127 4.38 -12.20 19.20
C ARG A 127 4.92 -11.34 20.36
N PRO A 128 6.19 -10.89 20.31
CA PRO A 128 6.71 -9.98 21.31
C PRO A 128 5.96 -8.63 21.39
N TYR A 129 5.19 -8.28 20.37
CA TYR A 129 4.41 -7.07 20.22
C TYR A 129 2.97 -7.38 19.80
N THR A 130 2.07 -6.45 20.04
CA THR A 130 0.69 -6.51 19.57
C THR A 130 0.64 -6.29 18.05
N LEU A 131 -0.10 -7.11 17.31
CA LEU A 131 -0.32 -6.92 15.88
C LEU A 131 -1.72 -6.35 15.66
N LYS A 132 -1.81 -5.21 14.98
CA LYS A 132 -3.07 -4.57 14.63
C LYS A 132 -3.24 -4.48 13.11
N LEU A 133 -4.48 -4.44 12.67
CA LEU A 133 -4.88 -4.06 11.31
C LEU A 133 -5.90 -2.93 11.42
N LEU A 134 -5.55 -1.78 10.84
CA LEU A 134 -6.48 -0.68 10.65
C LEU A 134 -6.93 -0.67 9.19
N VAL A 135 -8.22 -0.90 8.99
CA VAL A 135 -8.87 -0.77 7.68
C VAL A 135 -9.57 0.57 7.62
N THR A 136 -9.21 1.39 6.66
CA THR A 136 -9.79 2.73 6.48
C THR A 136 -10.69 2.82 5.26
N ASP A 137 -11.43 3.90 5.17
CA ASP A 137 -12.33 4.26 4.09
C ASP A 137 -12.09 5.73 3.73
N LEU A 138 -12.45 6.14 2.52
CA LEU A 138 -12.30 7.49 2.00
C LEU A 138 -10.83 7.91 1.72
N GLU A 139 -9.92 6.94 1.50
CA GLU A 139 -8.54 7.20 1.08
C GLU A 139 -8.52 7.83 -0.32
N GLU A 140 -9.26 7.28 -1.26
CA GLU A 140 -9.34 7.68 -2.67
C GLU A 140 -9.90 9.12 -2.86
N GLN A 141 -10.54 9.66 -1.84
CA GLN A 141 -10.94 11.06 -1.74
C GLN A 141 -9.90 11.91 -1.00
N GLY A 142 -8.72 11.35 -0.73
CA GLY A 142 -7.60 12.02 -0.08
C GLY A 142 -7.51 11.81 1.43
N GLY A 143 -8.30 10.92 2.02
CA GLY A 143 -8.18 10.46 3.42
C GLY A 143 -8.47 11.49 4.52
N ALA A 144 -8.70 12.78 4.18
CA ALA A 144 -8.93 13.79 5.21
C ALA A 144 -10.20 13.54 6.02
N GLU A 145 -11.29 13.13 5.35
CA GLU A 145 -12.56 12.73 5.97
C GLU A 145 -12.57 11.26 6.42
N GLY A 146 -11.56 10.48 6.00
CA GLY A 146 -11.31 9.09 6.38
C GLY A 146 -10.36 9.01 7.57
N LEU A 147 -9.13 8.53 7.33
CA LEU A 147 -8.11 8.33 8.38
C LEU A 147 -7.78 9.63 9.10
N GLY A 148 -7.69 10.77 8.41
CA GLY A 148 -7.41 12.06 9.04
C GLY A 148 -8.44 12.42 10.12
N ALA A 149 -9.74 12.31 9.80
CA ALA A 149 -10.82 12.56 10.75
C ALA A 149 -10.87 11.49 11.86
N LEU A 150 -10.62 10.23 11.53
CA LEU A 150 -10.57 9.14 12.50
C LEU A 150 -9.48 9.39 13.56
N LEU A 151 -8.26 9.73 13.14
CA LEU A 151 -7.15 9.98 14.07
C LEU A 151 -7.34 11.26 14.88
N ALA A 152 -8.01 12.28 14.32
CA ALA A 152 -8.36 13.49 15.07
C ALA A 152 -9.38 13.20 16.18
N ALA A 153 -10.34 12.30 15.93
CA ALA A 153 -11.34 11.90 16.92
C ALA A 153 -10.81 10.86 17.93
N HIS A 154 -9.86 10.03 17.51
CA HIS A 154 -9.34 8.88 18.25
C HIS A 154 -7.80 8.83 18.25
N PRO A 155 -7.11 9.84 18.80
CA PRO A 155 -5.64 9.88 18.83
C PRO A 155 -5.02 8.70 19.60
N GLU A 156 -5.77 8.08 20.50
CA GLU A 156 -5.36 6.91 21.27
C GLU A 156 -5.05 5.69 20.40
N LEU A 157 -5.59 5.63 19.16
CA LEU A 157 -5.33 4.52 18.22
C LEU A 157 -3.84 4.37 17.87
N LEU A 158 -3.07 5.44 18.02
CA LEU A 158 -1.63 5.47 17.71
C LEU A 158 -0.72 5.48 18.95
N SER A 159 -1.27 5.50 20.15
CA SER A 159 -0.49 5.73 21.39
C SER A 159 0.60 4.68 21.66
N ASP A 160 0.41 3.46 21.19
CA ASP A 160 1.29 2.31 21.36
C ASP A 160 1.96 1.85 20.04
N VAL A 161 1.67 2.52 18.91
CA VAL A 161 2.16 2.14 17.59
C VAL A 161 3.62 2.55 17.42
N LYS A 162 4.48 1.57 17.13
CA LYS A 162 5.91 1.76 16.86
C LYS A 162 6.27 1.73 15.39
N LEU A 163 5.46 1.05 14.59
CA LEU A 163 5.63 0.94 13.14
C LEU A 163 4.29 0.73 12.47
N VAL A 164 4.06 1.45 11.40
CA VAL A 164 2.97 1.18 10.44
C VAL A 164 3.55 0.56 9.17
N ILE A 165 2.93 -0.49 8.68
CA ILE A 165 3.20 -1.09 7.37
C ILE A 165 1.96 -0.85 6.50
N GLY A 166 2.08 0.08 5.56
CA GLY A 166 1.02 0.45 4.63
C GLY A 166 1.37 0.14 3.18
N GLU A 167 0.61 0.71 2.29
CA GLU A 167 0.79 0.61 0.84
C GLU A 167 1.87 1.56 0.29
N GLY A 168 2.01 1.62 -1.04
CA GLY A 168 2.79 2.63 -1.76
C GLY A 168 4.22 2.24 -2.12
N GLY A 169 4.66 1.03 -1.76
CA GLY A 169 5.95 0.47 -2.15
C GLY A 169 5.87 -1.02 -2.44
N GLY A 170 7.01 -1.66 -2.66
CA GLY A 170 7.09 -3.07 -3.03
C GLY A 170 7.10 -3.30 -4.55
N PHE A 171 7.32 -2.26 -5.34
CA PHE A 171 7.35 -2.35 -6.80
C PHE A 171 8.73 -2.82 -7.26
N PRO A 172 8.79 -3.96 -8.00
CA PRO A 172 10.06 -4.50 -8.48
C PRO A 172 10.55 -3.76 -9.73
N PHE A 173 11.85 -3.55 -9.82
CA PHE A 173 12.51 -3.12 -11.06
C PHE A 173 13.92 -3.71 -11.14
N PRO A 174 14.35 -4.15 -12.34
CA PRO A 174 15.67 -4.71 -12.53
C PRO A 174 16.71 -3.58 -12.62
N PHE A 175 17.85 -3.78 -11.94
CA PHE A 175 19.01 -2.92 -12.08
C PHE A 175 20.28 -3.77 -12.00
N ARG A 176 21.07 -3.81 -13.08
CA ARG A 176 22.19 -4.72 -13.25
C ARG A 176 21.76 -6.18 -13.10
N GLU A 177 22.37 -6.91 -12.18
CA GLU A 177 22.07 -8.32 -11.85
C GLU A 177 21.09 -8.48 -10.69
N ASP A 178 20.69 -7.37 -10.06
CA ASP A 178 19.82 -7.35 -8.90
C ASP A 178 18.38 -6.97 -9.27
N MET A 179 17.43 -7.41 -8.45
CA MET A 179 16.03 -6.99 -8.49
C MET A 179 15.77 -6.05 -7.31
N TYR A 180 15.56 -4.78 -7.60
CA TYR A 180 15.26 -3.77 -6.59
C TYR A 180 13.76 -3.70 -6.34
N TYR A 181 13.40 -3.52 -5.08
CA TYR A 181 12.04 -3.29 -4.63
C TYR A 181 11.95 -1.94 -3.93
N THR A 182 11.04 -1.09 -4.37
CA THR A 182 10.78 0.19 -3.71
C THR A 182 10.32 -0.02 -2.27
N PHE A 183 10.88 0.74 -1.35
CA PHE A 183 10.52 0.74 0.05
C PHE A 183 10.16 2.17 0.44
N GLN A 184 8.86 2.47 0.49
CA GLN A 184 8.40 3.83 0.70
C GLN A 184 8.74 4.29 2.12
N THR A 185 9.55 5.32 2.23
CA THR A 185 9.90 6.00 3.49
C THR A 185 9.34 7.41 3.56
N GLY A 186 8.81 7.90 2.46
CA GLY A 186 8.15 9.18 2.30
C GLY A 186 7.21 9.17 1.10
N GLU A 187 6.41 10.21 0.97
CA GLU A 187 5.54 10.41 -0.17
C GLU A 187 5.40 11.89 -0.50
N ARG A 188 4.97 12.18 -1.72
CA ARG A 188 4.75 13.54 -2.16
C ARG A 188 3.59 14.17 -1.39
N GLU A 189 3.79 15.38 -0.87
CA GLU A 189 2.69 16.17 -0.30
C GLU A 189 1.68 16.60 -1.37
N PRO A 190 0.38 16.69 -1.02
CA PRO A 190 -0.65 17.21 -1.93
C PRO A 190 -0.29 18.58 -2.47
N ALA A 191 -0.58 18.82 -3.75
CA ALA A 191 -0.18 20.03 -4.49
C ALA A 191 -0.82 21.35 -4.00
N ALA A 192 -1.72 21.32 -3.01
CA ALA A 192 -2.42 22.52 -2.51
C ALA A 192 -1.46 23.60 -1.99
N ASP A 193 -0.28 23.25 -1.53
CA ASP A 193 0.66 24.15 -0.85
C ASP A 193 1.95 24.44 -1.64
N ARG A 194 2.05 24.05 -2.91
CA ARG A 194 3.25 24.31 -3.72
C ARG A 194 3.03 25.43 -4.76
N PRO A 195 4.00 26.35 -4.92
CA PRO A 195 3.92 27.35 -5.96
C PRO A 195 3.87 26.72 -7.36
N ALA A 196 3.22 27.40 -8.30
CA ALA A 196 3.12 26.96 -9.69
C ALA A 196 4.53 26.74 -10.28
N ARG A 197 4.73 25.57 -10.93
CA ARG A 197 6.03 25.20 -11.51
C ARG A 197 6.33 25.98 -12.77
N THR A 198 7.62 26.28 -12.95
CA THR A 198 8.13 26.93 -14.15
C THR A 198 8.36 25.91 -15.30
N ALA A 199 8.51 26.42 -16.53
CA ALA A 199 8.90 25.60 -17.67
C ALA A 199 10.28 24.94 -17.49
N ALA A 200 11.19 25.58 -16.73
CA ALA A 200 12.49 25.04 -16.38
C ALA A 200 12.38 23.76 -15.52
N ASP A 201 11.48 23.75 -14.55
CA ASP A 201 11.24 22.57 -13.69
C ASP A 201 10.75 21.35 -14.50
N ALA A 202 9.97 21.60 -15.56
CA ALA A 202 9.51 20.54 -16.46
C ALA A 202 10.66 19.94 -17.29
N ALA A 203 11.56 20.77 -17.78
CA ALA A 203 12.72 20.33 -18.55
C ALA A 203 13.71 19.55 -17.68
N ASP A 204 13.93 19.98 -16.44
CA ASP A 204 14.78 19.27 -15.48
C ASP A 204 14.18 17.91 -15.11
N ARG A 205 12.88 17.81 -14.91
CA ARG A 205 12.18 16.55 -14.69
C ARG A 205 12.40 15.57 -15.84
N ASP A 206 12.16 16.02 -17.08
CA ASP A 206 12.29 15.16 -18.26
C ASP A 206 13.73 14.67 -18.44
N ARG A 207 14.72 15.52 -18.10
CA ARG A 207 16.14 15.14 -18.09
C ARG A 207 16.45 14.09 -17.01
N ILE A 208 15.94 14.27 -15.79
CA ILE A 208 16.13 13.32 -14.68
C ILE A 208 15.50 11.96 -15.02
N LEU A 209 14.31 11.95 -15.60
CA LEU A 209 13.66 10.73 -16.06
C LEU A 209 14.48 10.01 -17.14
N ALA A 210 14.96 10.74 -18.14
CA ALA A 210 15.79 10.17 -19.19
C ALA A 210 17.10 9.59 -18.64
N MET A 211 17.76 10.30 -17.72
CA MET A 211 18.96 9.82 -17.03
C MET A 211 18.67 8.55 -16.21
N GLY A 212 17.54 8.49 -15.53
CA GLY A 212 17.13 7.33 -14.73
C GLY A 212 16.93 6.08 -15.59
N VAL A 213 16.34 6.22 -16.78
CA VAL A 213 16.21 5.14 -17.77
C VAL A 213 17.57 4.74 -18.35
N GLU A 214 18.41 5.72 -18.75
CA GLU A 214 19.74 5.48 -19.31
C GLU A 214 20.66 4.76 -18.31
N LYS A 215 20.59 5.13 -17.03
CA LYS A 215 21.36 4.48 -15.95
C LYS A 215 20.72 3.16 -15.47
N GLY A 216 19.52 2.80 -15.93
CA GLY A 216 18.79 1.61 -15.52
C GLY A 216 18.20 1.69 -14.11
N TYR A 217 18.02 2.89 -13.56
CA TYR A 217 17.31 3.11 -12.28
C TYR A 217 15.81 2.93 -12.44
N TYR A 218 15.25 3.25 -13.62
CA TYR A 218 13.84 3.06 -13.96
C TYR A 218 13.71 2.08 -15.10
N SER A 219 12.70 1.22 -15.04
CA SER A 219 12.20 0.53 -16.22
C SER A 219 11.31 1.50 -17.04
N GLU A 220 11.19 1.25 -18.34
CA GLU A 220 10.23 2.00 -19.18
C GLU A 220 8.79 1.89 -18.66
N ASP A 221 8.43 0.78 -18.01
CA ASP A 221 7.12 0.57 -17.41
C ASP A 221 6.88 1.47 -16.20
N ILE A 222 7.86 1.64 -15.30
CA ILE A 222 7.77 2.57 -14.16
C ILE A 222 7.67 4.01 -14.66
N LEU A 223 8.43 4.34 -15.70
CA LEU A 223 8.34 5.64 -16.33
C LEU A 223 6.97 5.88 -16.97
N ALA A 224 6.45 4.91 -17.70
CA ALA A 224 5.11 4.97 -18.31
C ALA A 224 4.01 5.11 -17.23
N TYR A 225 4.15 4.42 -16.12
CA TYR A 225 3.27 4.54 -14.95
C TYR A 225 3.32 5.94 -14.35
N ALA A 226 4.51 6.46 -14.07
CA ALA A 226 4.71 7.80 -13.55
C ALA A 226 4.12 8.89 -14.45
N VAL A 227 4.34 8.78 -15.77
CA VAL A 227 3.78 9.70 -16.77
C VAL A 227 2.26 9.60 -16.87
N ARG A 228 1.71 8.39 -16.74
CA ARG A 228 0.27 8.16 -16.76
C ARG A 228 -0.42 8.75 -15.53
N TRP A 229 0.16 8.59 -14.35
CA TRP A 229 -0.30 9.20 -13.11
C TRP A 229 -0.37 10.74 -13.22
N ASP A 230 0.67 11.34 -13.77
CA ASP A 230 0.74 12.78 -13.98
C ASP A 230 -0.40 13.29 -14.89
N ARG A 231 -0.79 12.49 -15.89
CA ARG A 231 -1.91 12.81 -16.79
C ARG A 231 -3.28 12.65 -16.11
N LEU A 232 -3.48 11.55 -15.39
CA LEU A 232 -4.76 11.26 -14.70
C LEU A 232 -5.02 12.24 -13.56
N ALA A 233 -3.99 12.62 -12.80
CA ALA A 233 -4.13 13.55 -11.68
C ALA A 233 -4.13 15.03 -12.09
N GLY A 234 -3.98 15.37 -13.40
CA GLY A 234 -3.79 16.73 -13.86
C GLY A 234 -2.58 17.45 -13.24
N ARG A 235 -1.63 16.67 -12.72
CA ARG A 235 -0.45 17.13 -11.98
C ARG A 235 0.81 16.67 -12.68
N ARG A 236 1.86 17.49 -12.65
CA ARG A 236 3.17 17.05 -13.09
C ARG A 236 3.90 16.33 -11.96
N LEU A 237 4.37 15.13 -12.24
CA LEU A 237 5.15 14.32 -11.33
C LEU A 237 6.48 15.02 -11.02
N ASP A 238 6.79 15.23 -9.74
CA ASP A 238 8.13 15.55 -9.30
C ASP A 238 8.89 14.26 -8.97
N VAL A 239 9.75 13.85 -9.87
CA VAL A 239 10.55 12.63 -9.68
C VAL A 239 11.92 12.91 -9.07
N ARG A 240 12.25 14.18 -8.81
CA ARG A 240 13.53 14.50 -8.16
C ARG A 240 13.70 13.81 -6.81
N PRO A 241 12.72 13.84 -5.90
CA PRO A 241 12.86 13.12 -4.63
C PRO A 241 13.12 11.63 -4.83
N LEU A 242 12.37 10.99 -5.74
CA LEU A 242 12.57 9.57 -6.05
C LEU A 242 13.97 9.31 -6.63
N TYR A 243 14.44 10.17 -7.52
CA TYR A 243 15.77 10.07 -8.12
C TYR A 243 16.89 10.33 -7.09
N GLU A 244 16.74 11.34 -6.25
CA GLU A 244 17.68 11.68 -5.19
C GLU A 244 17.79 10.52 -4.19
N ASP A 245 16.69 9.95 -3.75
CA ASP A 245 16.68 8.76 -2.87
C ASP A 245 17.37 7.55 -3.53
N MET A 246 17.16 7.33 -4.83
CA MET A 246 17.84 6.26 -5.58
C MET A 246 19.34 6.53 -5.69
N GLU A 247 19.75 7.75 -6.02
CA GLU A 247 21.15 8.12 -6.11
C GLU A 247 21.84 7.96 -4.75
N ASP A 248 21.21 8.43 -3.69
CA ASP A 248 21.69 8.29 -2.31
C ASP A 248 21.81 6.81 -1.92
N PHE A 249 20.85 6.00 -2.26
CA PHE A 249 20.89 4.55 -2.02
C PHE A 249 22.10 3.91 -2.72
N PHE A 250 22.34 4.24 -3.99
CA PHE A 250 23.45 3.68 -4.76
C PHE A 250 24.81 4.27 -4.39
N THR A 251 24.86 5.46 -3.82
CA THR A 251 26.09 6.10 -3.33
C THR A 251 26.37 5.81 -1.85
N ALA A 252 25.52 5.02 -1.19
CA ALA A 252 25.58 4.71 0.24
C ALA A 252 25.44 5.94 1.15
N ALA A 253 24.73 6.98 0.69
CA ALA A 253 24.38 8.13 1.51
C ALA A 253 23.41 7.75 2.65
N PRO A 254 23.27 8.59 3.69
CA PRO A 254 22.44 8.28 4.84
C PRO A 254 20.98 8.09 4.44
N VAL A 255 20.46 6.95 4.77
CA VAL A 255 19.08 6.53 4.53
C VAL A 255 18.19 7.06 5.65
N SER A 256 16.88 7.19 5.39
CA SER A 256 15.93 7.60 6.43
C SER A 256 16.03 6.73 7.68
N ALA A 257 15.81 7.32 8.87
CA ALA A 257 15.85 6.58 10.14
C ALA A 257 14.91 5.36 10.10
N VAL A 258 13.73 5.49 9.51
CA VAL A 258 12.74 4.39 9.35
C VAL A 258 13.33 3.22 8.58
N TYR A 259 14.09 3.48 7.52
CA TYR A 259 14.77 2.41 6.78
C TYR A 259 15.92 1.80 7.58
N ALA A 260 16.72 2.61 8.26
CA ALA A 260 17.82 2.11 9.08
C ALA A 260 17.31 1.16 10.17
N ASP A 261 16.20 1.50 10.81
CA ASP A 261 15.63 0.74 11.92
C ASP A 261 14.89 -0.52 11.46
N HIS A 262 14.14 -0.44 10.37
CA HIS A 262 13.22 -1.52 9.96
C HIS A 262 13.59 -2.20 8.64
N GLY A 263 14.23 -1.51 7.70
CA GLY A 263 14.61 -2.04 6.39
C GLY A 263 15.35 -3.38 6.42
N PRO A 264 16.29 -3.63 7.35
CA PRO A 264 16.99 -4.91 7.45
C PRO A 264 16.09 -6.12 7.63
N ALA A 265 15.01 -6.01 8.41
CA ALA A 265 14.03 -7.10 8.61
C ALA A 265 13.33 -7.46 7.30
N PHE A 266 12.86 -6.45 6.58
CA PHE A 266 12.20 -6.64 5.28
C PHE A 266 13.17 -7.12 4.20
N ALA A 267 14.39 -6.57 4.15
CA ALA A 267 15.41 -7.01 3.21
C ALA A 267 15.82 -8.46 3.41
N SER A 268 15.92 -8.90 4.66
CA SER A 268 16.21 -10.30 4.98
C SER A 268 15.09 -11.22 4.51
N ALA A 269 13.84 -10.90 4.86
CA ALA A 269 12.68 -11.70 4.46
C ALA A 269 12.50 -11.74 2.93
N LEU A 270 12.74 -10.62 2.25
CA LEU A 270 12.65 -10.56 0.79
C LEU A 270 13.70 -11.44 0.11
N ARG A 271 14.95 -11.46 0.60
CA ARG A 271 16.02 -12.30 0.05
C ARG A 271 15.82 -13.80 0.25
N GLU A 272 15.03 -14.21 1.22
CA GLU A 272 14.64 -15.62 1.37
C GLU A 272 13.75 -16.11 0.22
N GLU A 273 12.92 -15.22 -0.32
CA GLU A 273 12.06 -15.53 -1.48
C GLU A 273 12.77 -15.23 -2.82
N ILE A 274 13.59 -14.18 -2.87
CA ILE A 274 14.28 -13.70 -4.07
C ILE A 274 15.74 -13.36 -3.70
N PRO A 275 16.70 -14.31 -3.92
CA PRO A 275 18.07 -14.19 -3.40
C PRO A 275 18.84 -12.92 -3.84
N ASN A 276 18.59 -12.42 -5.05
CA ASN A 276 19.19 -11.20 -5.58
C ASN A 276 18.34 -9.94 -5.35
N ALA A 277 17.32 -10.01 -4.49
CA ALA A 277 16.50 -8.85 -4.20
C ALA A 277 17.21 -7.86 -3.26
N ARG A 278 16.97 -6.58 -3.53
CA ARG A 278 17.41 -5.45 -2.71
C ARG A 278 16.25 -4.52 -2.44
N LEU A 279 16.21 -3.94 -1.25
CA LEU A 279 15.30 -2.84 -0.97
C LEU A 279 15.93 -1.52 -1.40
N MET A 280 15.09 -0.64 -1.93
CA MET A 280 15.45 0.73 -2.25
C MET A 280 14.50 1.67 -1.51
N PRO A 281 14.98 2.38 -0.48
CA PRO A 281 14.18 3.42 0.17
C PRO A 281 13.87 4.52 -0.84
N CYS A 282 12.62 4.99 -0.83
CA CYS A 282 12.19 6.01 -1.79
C CYS A 282 11.05 6.88 -1.27
N VAL A 283 10.92 8.04 -1.86
CA VAL A 283 9.75 8.92 -1.76
C VAL A 283 8.85 8.66 -2.95
N THR A 284 7.65 8.15 -2.72
CA THR A 284 6.73 7.84 -3.82
C THR A 284 6.07 9.10 -4.38
N PRO A 285 5.78 9.10 -5.69
CA PRO A 285 5.20 10.27 -6.36
C PRO A 285 3.71 10.50 -6.06
N GLY A 286 3.02 9.48 -5.59
CA GLY A 286 1.61 9.54 -5.15
C GLY A 286 1.48 9.93 -3.69
N THR A 287 0.25 10.12 -3.24
CA THR A 287 -0.11 10.31 -1.84
C THR A 287 -0.95 9.14 -1.39
N SER A 288 -0.79 8.74 -0.14
CA SER A 288 -1.57 7.69 0.49
C SER A 288 -1.97 8.08 1.93
N ASP A 289 -2.72 7.24 2.58
CA ASP A 289 -3.04 7.40 4.00
C ASP A 289 -1.79 7.36 4.91
N ASN A 290 -0.66 6.86 4.42
CA ASN A 290 0.61 6.82 5.17
C ASN A 290 1.04 8.20 5.71
N ARG A 291 0.69 9.30 5.00
CA ARG A 291 0.99 10.65 5.44
C ARG A 291 0.34 11.03 6.78
N TRP A 292 -0.86 10.51 7.06
CA TRP A 292 -1.55 10.82 8.30
C TRP A 292 -0.84 10.25 9.52
N PHE A 293 -0.28 9.05 9.38
CA PHE A 293 0.56 8.45 10.42
C PHE A 293 1.87 9.22 10.59
N ARG A 294 2.53 9.60 9.48
CA ARG A 294 3.76 10.42 9.51
C ARG A 294 3.50 11.77 10.18
N ASN A 295 2.39 12.42 9.85
CA ASN A 295 1.99 13.69 10.48
C ASN A 295 1.73 13.55 11.98
N ALA A 296 1.30 12.38 12.43
CA ALA A 296 1.16 12.04 13.84
C ALA A 296 2.50 11.64 14.50
N GLY A 297 3.61 11.66 13.77
CA GLY A 297 4.94 11.31 14.29
C GLY A 297 5.21 9.82 14.42
N VAL A 298 4.39 8.96 13.81
CA VAL A 298 4.57 7.50 13.85
C VAL A 298 5.43 7.05 12.67
N PRO A 299 6.44 6.18 12.87
CA PRO A 299 7.21 5.57 11.78
C PRO A 299 6.32 4.77 10.84
N VAL A 300 6.43 5.04 9.54
CA VAL A 300 5.63 4.38 8.50
C VAL A 300 6.52 3.91 7.38
N VAL A 301 6.29 2.70 6.92
CA VAL A 301 6.83 2.16 5.67
C VAL A 301 5.69 1.76 4.75
N GLY A 302 5.76 2.14 3.49
CA GLY A 302 4.90 1.60 2.45
C GLY A 302 5.62 0.43 1.78
N PHE A 303 5.08 -0.80 1.96
CA PHE A 303 5.72 -1.97 1.38
C PHE A 303 4.76 -3.15 1.21
N PHE A 304 4.43 -3.42 -0.04
CA PHE A 304 3.69 -4.62 -0.45
C PHE A 304 4.39 -5.21 -1.68
N PRO A 305 5.31 -6.18 -1.51
CA PRO A 305 6.13 -6.67 -2.61
C PRO A 305 5.31 -7.43 -3.65
N LEU A 306 5.45 -6.99 -4.91
CA LEU A 306 4.79 -7.59 -6.06
C LEU A 306 5.76 -8.51 -6.81
N ASP A 307 5.20 -9.53 -7.45
CA ASP A 307 5.91 -10.31 -8.46
C ASP A 307 6.29 -9.42 -9.65
N ALA A 308 7.49 -9.62 -10.21
CA ALA A 308 8.00 -8.81 -11.30
C ALA A 308 7.12 -8.83 -12.58
N ALA A 309 6.27 -9.85 -12.73
CA ALA A 309 5.32 -9.95 -13.82
C ALA A 309 4.00 -9.19 -13.57
N ASN A 310 3.79 -8.65 -12.36
CA ASN A 310 2.57 -7.89 -12.06
C ASN A 310 2.66 -6.48 -12.63
N SER A 311 1.69 -6.10 -13.46
CA SER A 311 1.60 -4.74 -13.98
C SER A 311 0.93 -3.79 -12.98
N LEU A 312 1.46 -2.59 -12.85
CA LEU A 312 0.86 -1.49 -12.08
C LEU A 312 -0.14 -0.67 -12.91
N GLY A 313 -0.22 -0.92 -14.21
CA GLY A 313 -0.99 -0.09 -15.15
C GLY A 313 -2.50 -0.10 -14.93
N GLY A 314 -3.02 -0.98 -14.08
CA GLY A 314 -4.44 -1.05 -13.72
C GLY A 314 -4.85 -0.15 -12.55
N ILE A 315 -3.89 0.32 -11.73
CA ILE A 315 -4.18 1.22 -10.61
C ILE A 315 -4.86 2.48 -11.16
N HIS A 316 -6.04 2.82 -10.63
CA HIS A 316 -6.91 3.90 -11.10
C HIS A 316 -7.27 3.85 -12.60
N GLY A 317 -6.83 2.79 -13.31
CA GLY A 317 -7.15 2.52 -14.70
C GLY A 317 -8.15 1.38 -14.87
N SER A 318 -8.40 0.94 -16.10
CA SER A 318 -9.16 -0.28 -16.39
C SER A 318 -8.25 -1.51 -16.32
N ASN A 319 -8.87 -2.69 -16.21
CA ASN A 319 -8.18 -3.98 -16.20
C ASN A 319 -7.23 -4.18 -14.99
N GLU A 320 -7.59 -3.64 -13.85
CA GLU A 320 -6.85 -3.83 -12.62
C GLU A 320 -6.86 -5.31 -12.20
N TYR A 321 -5.69 -5.80 -11.82
CA TYR A 321 -5.52 -7.16 -11.33
C TYR A 321 -4.31 -7.28 -10.39
N ILE A 322 -4.32 -8.32 -9.58
CA ILE A 322 -3.15 -8.78 -8.85
C ILE A 322 -2.88 -10.25 -9.16
N SER A 323 -1.60 -10.60 -9.36
CA SER A 323 -1.22 -11.98 -9.56
C SER A 323 -1.25 -12.77 -8.25
N GLU A 324 -1.62 -14.05 -8.33
CA GLU A 324 -1.57 -14.95 -7.17
C GLU A 324 -0.13 -15.13 -6.64
N SER A 325 0.87 -14.99 -7.52
CA SER A 325 2.28 -14.98 -7.12
C SER A 325 2.64 -13.75 -6.28
N SER A 326 2.11 -12.56 -6.62
CA SER A 326 2.28 -11.34 -5.81
C SER A 326 1.65 -11.49 -4.43
N LEU A 327 0.42 -11.99 -4.34
CA LEU A 327 -0.23 -12.26 -3.05
C LEU A 327 0.58 -13.23 -2.18
N ARG A 328 1.13 -14.28 -2.80
CA ARG A 328 1.98 -15.27 -2.13
C ARG A 328 3.31 -14.67 -1.66
N LEU A 329 3.96 -13.90 -2.53
CA LEU A 329 5.22 -13.22 -2.23
C LEU A 329 5.03 -12.25 -1.07
N ALA A 330 4.03 -11.37 -1.16
CA ALA A 330 3.72 -10.40 -0.12
C ALA A 330 3.45 -11.07 1.23
N TYR A 331 2.59 -12.10 1.25
CA TYR A 331 2.31 -12.84 2.48
C TYR A 331 3.58 -13.40 3.12
N ARG A 332 4.46 -14.08 2.35
CA ARG A 332 5.68 -14.69 2.88
C ARG A 332 6.69 -13.65 3.36
N VAL A 333 6.92 -12.63 2.54
CA VAL A 333 7.91 -11.58 2.87
C VAL A 333 7.47 -10.78 4.09
N ILE A 334 6.21 -10.36 4.16
CA ILE A 334 5.73 -9.60 5.31
C ILE A 334 5.67 -10.49 6.56
N SER A 335 5.20 -11.74 6.47
CA SER A 335 5.26 -12.67 7.59
C SER A 335 6.68 -12.82 8.12
N GLY A 336 7.65 -13.05 7.23
CA GLY A 336 9.06 -13.16 7.58
C GLY A 336 9.65 -11.87 8.16
N ALA A 337 9.23 -10.69 7.68
CA ALA A 337 9.64 -9.41 8.27
C ALA A 337 9.06 -9.23 9.67
N LEU A 338 7.76 -9.53 9.86
CA LEU A 338 7.10 -9.48 11.17
C LEU A 338 7.77 -10.40 12.21
N ASP A 339 8.31 -11.54 11.80
CA ASP A 339 9.04 -12.45 12.70
C ASP A 339 10.42 -11.91 13.14
N ARG A 340 10.92 -10.88 12.46
CA ARG A 340 12.24 -10.24 12.71
C ARG A 340 12.14 -8.88 13.39
N ILE A 341 10.96 -8.30 13.46
CA ILE A 341 10.70 -7.08 14.22
C ILE A 341 10.66 -7.46 15.71
N THR A 342 11.47 -6.79 16.53
CA THR A 342 11.63 -7.08 17.97
C THR A 342 11.16 -5.93 18.83
#